data_5fdfa684ec8b8218bf2ee7b1f1bb0f20
#
_entry.id   5fdfa684ec8b8218bf2ee7b1f1bb0f20
#
_cell.length_a   1.000
_cell.length_b   1.000
_cell.length_c   1.000
_cell.angle_alpha   90.00
_cell.angle_beta   90.00
_cell.angle_gamma   90.00
#
_symmetry.space_group_name_H-M   'P 1'
#
loop_
_entity.id
_entity.type
_entity.pdbx_description
1 polymer ?
#
loop_
_entity_poly.entity_id
_entity_poly.type
_entity_poly.pdbx_seq_one_letter_code
_entity_poly.pdbx_strand_id
1 'polypeptide(L)'
;LCTPKALDENSIVVTLSSSGTTKETVEAAALAQRIGAVSIVITGDDKSPLAAKGDYVFCDGDEPQYHYSTLSLSIALKFAVELVNQVEGYEHYDEMQNGFDILDDVIGKARKYAENGAIAFAEANKKEPVIHVMASGANYNVAYTTTTCILMECQWIHSNPIHCGEFFHGPFEITDKEVPFLVLLGTGR
;
A
#
# COMPACT_ATOMS: atom_id res chain seq x y z
N LEU A 1 15.76 -3.81 -14.64
CA LEU A 1 14.78 -2.72 -14.49
C LEU A 1 14.38 -2.20 -15.86
N CYS A 2 13.07 -2.10 -16.14
CA CYS A 2 12.58 -1.39 -17.31
C CYS A 2 12.47 0.10 -16.95
N THR A 3 13.37 0.92 -17.48
CA THR A 3 13.30 2.37 -17.25
C THR A 3 12.15 2.98 -18.05
N PRO A 4 11.25 3.76 -17.41
CA PRO A 4 10.22 4.51 -18.14
C PRO A 4 10.86 5.43 -19.19
N LYS A 5 10.30 5.48 -20.40
CA LYS A 5 10.84 6.30 -21.48
C LYS A 5 10.75 7.81 -21.20
N ALA A 6 9.81 8.22 -20.35
CA ALA A 6 9.59 9.62 -19.99
C ALA A 6 10.47 10.08 -18.80
N LEU A 7 11.29 9.19 -18.24
CA LEU A 7 12.15 9.54 -17.12
C LEU A 7 13.37 10.33 -17.59
N ASP A 8 13.48 11.57 -17.14
CA ASP A 8 14.57 12.52 -17.46
C ASP A 8 14.96 13.37 -16.22
N GLU A 9 15.82 14.35 -16.41
CA GLU A 9 16.29 15.28 -15.37
C GLU A 9 15.20 16.18 -14.79
N ASN A 10 14.03 16.29 -15.43
CA ASN A 10 12.89 17.06 -14.93
C ASN A 10 11.90 16.20 -14.15
N SER A 11 12.21 14.94 -13.96
CA SER A 11 11.33 13.98 -13.28
C SER A 11 11.54 14.00 -11.76
N ILE A 12 10.48 13.66 -11.03
CA ILE A 12 10.55 13.36 -9.60
C ILE A 12 10.32 11.86 -9.44
N VAL A 13 11.24 11.17 -8.79
CA VAL A 13 11.17 9.73 -8.53
C VAL A 13 10.98 9.51 -7.03
N VAL A 14 9.84 8.94 -6.67
CA VAL A 14 9.53 8.57 -5.28
C VAL A 14 9.77 7.08 -5.11
N THR A 15 10.65 6.70 -4.21
CA THR A 15 10.96 5.30 -3.88
C THR A 15 10.61 5.01 -2.42
N LEU A 16 10.07 3.81 -2.20
CA LEU A 16 9.56 3.42 -0.90
C LEU A 16 10.03 2.01 -0.55
N SER A 17 10.70 1.87 0.60
CA SER A 17 11.10 0.58 1.16
C SER A 17 11.30 0.71 2.67
N SER A 18 10.55 -0.05 3.46
CA SER A 18 10.61 0.00 4.91
C SER A 18 12.03 -0.29 5.43
N SER A 19 12.66 -1.38 5.03
CA SER A 19 14.04 -1.70 5.40
C SER A 19 15.10 -0.85 4.69
N GLY A 20 14.72 -0.19 3.57
CA GLY A 20 15.67 0.53 2.72
C GLY A 20 16.75 -0.34 2.07
N THR A 21 16.59 -1.67 2.08
CA THR A 21 17.57 -2.65 1.55
C THR A 21 17.11 -3.41 0.32
N THR A 22 15.87 -3.21 -0.12
CA THR A 22 15.31 -3.84 -1.33
C THR A 22 16.12 -3.43 -2.54
N LYS A 23 16.84 -4.35 -3.15
CA LYS A 23 17.82 -4.08 -4.21
C LYS A 23 17.24 -3.32 -5.39
N GLU A 24 16.06 -3.72 -5.85
CA GLU A 24 15.37 -3.10 -6.97
C GLU A 24 14.99 -1.65 -6.68
N THR A 25 14.57 -1.37 -5.45
CA THR A 25 14.21 -0.02 -5.00
C THR A 25 15.47 0.87 -4.87
N VAL A 26 16.55 0.34 -4.32
CA VAL A 26 17.84 1.03 -4.24
C VAL A 26 18.39 1.35 -5.64
N GLU A 27 18.30 0.41 -6.58
CA GLU A 27 18.71 0.61 -7.96
C GLU A 27 17.84 1.63 -8.70
N ALA A 28 16.54 1.68 -8.41
CA ALA A 28 15.63 2.69 -8.97
C ALA A 28 16.01 4.10 -8.51
N ALA A 29 16.28 4.29 -7.21
CA ALA A 29 16.73 5.56 -6.66
C ALA A 29 18.12 5.96 -7.22
N ALA A 30 19.05 5.00 -7.33
CA ALA A 30 20.35 5.24 -7.95
C ALA A 30 20.23 5.61 -9.43
N LEU A 31 19.27 5.07 -10.15
CA LEU A 31 18.98 5.46 -11.54
C LEU A 31 18.48 6.90 -11.62
N ALA A 32 17.56 7.31 -10.73
CA ALA A 32 17.09 8.69 -10.65
C ALA A 32 18.27 9.67 -10.48
N GLN A 33 19.17 9.40 -9.54
CA GLN A 33 20.36 10.22 -9.34
C GLN A 33 21.24 10.29 -10.61
N ARG A 34 21.48 9.16 -11.30
CA ARG A 34 22.31 9.13 -12.52
C ARG A 34 21.73 9.94 -13.68
N ILE A 35 20.40 10.04 -13.75
CA ILE A 35 19.70 10.80 -14.79
C ILE A 35 19.61 12.29 -14.43
N GLY A 36 19.80 12.64 -13.15
CA GLY A 36 19.64 14.01 -12.66
C GLY A 36 18.18 14.31 -12.23
N ALA A 37 17.33 13.30 -12.13
CA ALA A 37 15.98 13.42 -11.59
C ALA A 37 16.02 13.62 -10.07
N VAL A 38 15.03 14.32 -9.53
CA VAL A 38 14.89 14.48 -8.08
C VAL A 38 14.49 13.14 -7.47
N SER A 39 15.29 12.65 -6.51
CA SER A 39 15.06 11.39 -5.80
C SER A 39 14.47 11.66 -4.41
N ILE A 40 13.23 11.25 -4.21
CA ILE A 40 12.55 11.29 -2.90
C ILE A 40 12.47 9.86 -2.35
N VAL A 41 13.00 9.67 -1.17
CA VAL A 41 13.06 8.37 -0.50
C VAL A 41 12.16 8.37 0.74
N ILE A 42 11.35 7.32 0.87
CA ILE A 42 10.56 7.04 2.07
C ILE A 42 11.01 5.69 2.62
N THR A 43 11.53 5.66 3.85
CA THR A 43 12.13 4.45 4.45
C THR A 43 11.98 4.45 5.96
N GLY A 44 12.07 3.28 6.59
CA GLY A 44 12.11 3.14 8.05
C GLY A 44 13.49 3.37 8.66
N ASP A 45 14.57 3.33 7.84
CA ASP A 45 15.96 3.49 8.31
C ASP A 45 16.67 4.61 7.52
N ASP A 46 16.96 5.71 8.19
CA ASP A 46 17.65 6.88 7.62
C ASP A 46 19.13 6.61 7.26
N LYS A 47 19.68 5.48 7.71
CA LYS A 47 21.06 5.01 7.40
C LYS A 47 21.08 3.91 6.35
N SER A 48 19.93 3.57 5.80
CA SER A 48 19.82 2.49 4.81
C SER A 48 20.53 2.81 3.49
N PRO A 49 20.87 1.80 2.68
CA PRO A 49 21.36 1.99 1.33
C PRO A 49 20.44 2.82 0.44
N LEU A 50 19.12 2.74 0.66
CA LEU A 50 18.12 3.54 -0.05
C LEU A 50 18.18 5.02 0.37
N ALA A 51 18.25 5.30 1.67
CA ALA A 51 18.37 6.67 2.18
C ALA A 51 19.57 7.41 1.58
N ALA A 52 20.69 6.71 1.40
CA ALA A 52 21.90 7.26 0.75
C ALA A 52 21.70 7.64 -0.72
N LYS A 53 20.54 7.35 -1.32
CA LYS A 53 20.19 7.66 -2.73
C LYS A 53 19.12 8.73 -2.86
N GLY A 54 18.62 9.29 -1.75
CA GLY A 54 17.62 10.35 -1.75
C GLY A 54 18.24 11.75 -1.74
N ASP A 55 17.72 12.65 -2.56
CA ASP A 55 17.92 14.08 -2.37
C ASP A 55 17.09 14.57 -1.17
N TYR A 56 15.92 13.95 -0.98
CA TYR A 56 15.04 14.12 0.18
C TYR A 56 14.72 12.77 0.77
N VAL A 57 14.88 12.64 2.09
CA VAL A 57 14.62 11.39 2.82
C VAL A 57 13.57 11.63 3.89
N PHE A 58 12.49 10.88 3.81
CA PHE A 58 11.45 10.80 4.83
C PHE A 58 11.58 9.47 5.55
N CYS A 59 11.75 9.54 6.87
CA CYS A 59 11.85 8.35 7.70
C CYS A 59 10.56 8.19 8.51
N ASP A 60 9.88 7.05 8.38
CA ASP A 60 8.66 6.76 9.14
C ASP A 60 8.94 6.20 10.54
N GLY A 61 10.23 5.96 10.85
CA GLY A 61 10.70 5.56 12.17
C GLY A 61 10.26 4.17 12.62
N ASP A 62 11.05 3.62 13.55
CA ASP A 62 10.76 2.33 14.22
C ASP A 62 9.83 2.48 15.46
N GLU A 63 9.08 3.57 15.56
CA GLU A 63 8.20 3.79 16.70
C GLU A 63 7.07 2.74 16.72
N PRO A 64 7.01 1.87 17.75
CA PRO A 64 6.01 0.81 17.83
C PRO A 64 4.61 1.33 18.15
N GLN A 65 4.43 2.62 18.28
CA GLN A 65 3.12 3.25 18.46
C GLN A 65 2.58 3.64 17.10
N TYR A 66 1.58 2.90 16.69
CA TYR A 66 0.85 2.96 15.44
C TYR A 66 0.26 4.35 15.15
N HIS A 67 1.12 5.25 14.71
CA HIS A 67 0.69 6.49 14.08
C HIS A 67 0.55 6.24 12.59
N TYR A 68 -0.63 5.77 12.17
CA TYR A 68 -0.92 5.47 10.75
C TYR A 68 -0.69 6.66 9.84
N SER A 69 -0.90 7.87 10.37
CA SER A 69 -0.68 9.12 9.67
C SER A 69 0.79 9.40 9.32
N THR A 70 1.73 8.70 9.95
CA THR A 70 3.19 8.82 9.72
C THR A 70 3.82 7.61 9.04
N LEU A 71 3.05 6.57 8.71
CA LEU A 71 3.55 5.43 7.96
C LEU A 71 3.90 5.81 6.52
N SER A 72 4.82 5.07 5.92
CA SER A 72 5.34 5.30 4.57
C SER A 72 4.27 5.55 3.51
N LEU A 73 3.18 4.78 3.52
CA LEU A 73 2.07 4.98 2.56
C LEU A 73 1.32 6.28 2.80
N SER A 74 1.13 6.68 4.05
CA SER A 74 0.49 7.96 4.39
C SER A 74 1.37 9.14 4.02
N ILE A 75 2.70 9.03 4.22
CA ILE A 75 3.67 10.03 3.77
C ILE A 75 3.61 10.17 2.25
N ALA A 76 3.61 9.06 1.51
CA ALA A 76 3.51 9.07 0.05
C ALA A 76 2.19 9.71 -0.43
N LEU A 77 1.07 9.42 0.22
CA LEU A 77 -0.23 10.02 -0.11
C LEU A 77 -0.26 11.52 0.21
N LYS A 78 0.24 11.93 1.37
CA LYS A 78 0.36 13.36 1.75
C LYS A 78 1.20 14.11 0.72
N PHE A 79 2.33 13.54 0.31
CA PHE A 79 3.17 14.12 -0.73
C PHE A 79 2.43 14.27 -2.07
N ALA A 80 1.71 13.24 -2.50
CA ALA A 80 0.93 13.29 -3.74
C ALA A 80 -0.18 14.35 -3.68
N VAL A 81 -0.92 14.43 -2.58
CA VAL A 81 -1.98 15.44 -2.36
C VAL A 81 -1.41 16.85 -2.36
N GLU A 82 -0.28 17.05 -1.67
CA GLU A 82 0.39 18.35 -1.63
C GLU A 82 0.89 18.76 -3.03
N LEU A 83 1.50 17.83 -3.75
CA LEU A 83 1.98 18.09 -5.11
C LEU A 83 0.85 18.52 -6.06
N VAL A 84 -0.27 17.80 -6.05
CA VAL A 84 -1.43 18.15 -6.87
C VAL A 84 -1.97 19.53 -6.47
N ASN A 85 -2.07 19.79 -5.16
CA ASN A 85 -2.58 21.07 -4.66
C ASN A 85 -1.70 22.25 -5.08
N GLN A 86 -0.37 22.10 -5.05
CA GLN A 86 0.55 23.18 -5.44
C GLN A 86 0.62 23.39 -6.96
N VAL A 87 0.43 22.36 -7.76
CA VAL A 87 0.57 22.45 -9.23
C VAL A 87 -0.74 22.87 -9.89
N GLU A 88 -1.86 22.29 -9.50
CA GLU A 88 -3.15 22.43 -10.18
C GLU A 88 -4.25 23.00 -9.28
N GLY A 89 -4.03 23.01 -7.96
CA GLY A 89 -5.07 23.18 -6.97
C GLY A 89 -5.88 21.90 -6.78
N TYR A 90 -6.23 21.60 -5.53
CA TYR A 90 -7.03 20.42 -5.22
C TYR A 90 -8.28 20.85 -4.44
N GLU A 91 -9.44 20.70 -5.06
CA GLU A 91 -10.72 21.13 -4.52
C GLU A 91 -11.02 20.58 -3.12
N HIS A 92 -10.58 19.34 -2.84
CA HIS A 92 -10.80 18.65 -1.55
C HIS A 92 -9.57 18.68 -0.63
N TYR A 93 -8.66 19.65 -0.81
CA TYR A 93 -7.40 19.68 -0.05
C TYR A 93 -7.64 19.76 1.46
N ASP A 94 -8.50 20.67 1.92
CA ASP A 94 -8.79 20.83 3.35
C ASP A 94 -9.48 19.59 3.95
N GLU A 95 -10.35 18.93 3.18
CA GLU A 95 -10.98 17.67 3.58
C GLU A 95 -9.94 16.55 3.73
N MET A 96 -8.97 16.48 2.83
CA MET A 96 -7.87 15.51 2.92
C MET A 96 -6.97 15.78 4.11
N GLN A 97 -6.62 17.04 4.40
CA GLN A 97 -5.84 17.39 5.60
C GLN A 97 -6.58 16.98 6.88
N ASN A 98 -7.87 17.30 6.99
CA ASN A 98 -8.70 16.86 8.11
C ASN A 98 -8.76 15.32 8.21
N GLY A 99 -8.81 14.63 7.06
CA GLY A 99 -8.74 13.16 7.00
C GLY A 99 -7.44 12.60 7.59
N PHE A 100 -6.30 13.20 7.29
CA PHE A 100 -5.01 12.81 7.85
C PHE A 100 -4.94 13.06 9.36
N ASP A 101 -5.53 14.16 9.84
CA ASP A 101 -5.51 14.52 11.27
C ASP A 101 -6.31 13.52 12.13
N ILE A 102 -7.37 12.93 11.59
CA ILE A 102 -8.23 11.95 12.31
C ILE A 102 -7.87 10.49 12.00
N LEU A 103 -6.90 10.24 11.12
CA LEU A 103 -6.61 8.91 10.58
C LEU A 103 -6.30 7.88 11.67
N ASP A 104 -5.45 8.26 12.63
CA ASP A 104 -5.03 7.36 13.72
C ASP A 104 -6.21 6.95 14.61
N ASP A 105 -7.09 7.88 14.93
CA ASP A 105 -8.30 7.62 15.72
C ASP A 105 -9.29 6.70 14.96
N VAL A 106 -9.51 6.99 13.68
CA VAL A 106 -10.43 6.21 12.83
C VAL A 106 -9.93 4.78 12.66
N ILE A 107 -8.65 4.59 12.33
CA ILE A 107 -8.08 3.25 12.16
C ILE A 107 -8.05 2.50 13.50
N GLY A 108 -7.69 3.17 14.60
CA GLY A 108 -7.71 2.58 15.92
C GLY A 108 -9.10 2.05 16.32
N LYS A 109 -10.15 2.81 16.05
CA LYS A 109 -11.55 2.39 16.27
C LYS A 109 -11.95 1.25 15.34
N ALA A 110 -11.59 1.32 14.06
CA ALA A 110 -11.90 0.29 13.07
C ALA A 110 -11.24 -1.06 13.43
N ARG A 111 -9.97 -1.05 13.84
CA ARG A 111 -9.26 -2.25 14.32
C ARG A 111 -9.97 -2.89 15.49
N LYS A 112 -10.31 -2.10 16.51
CA LYS A 112 -11.01 -2.61 17.68
C LYS A 112 -12.40 -3.19 17.34
N TYR A 113 -13.10 -2.57 16.41
CA TYR A 113 -14.39 -3.05 15.92
C TYR A 113 -14.27 -4.39 15.18
N ALA A 114 -13.25 -4.50 14.31
CA ALA A 114 -13.06 -5.67 13.45
C ALA A 114 -12.38 -6.86 14.15
N GLU A 115 -11.74 -6.67 15.30
CA GLU A 115 -10.84 -7.65 15.95
C GLU A 115 -11.48 -9.02 16.11
N ASN A 116 -12.65 -9.09 16.73
CA ASN A 116 -13.33 -10.38 16.98
C ASN A 116 -13.73 -11.09 15.67
N GLY A 117 -14.18 -10.33 14.67
CA GLY A 117 -14.51 -10.87 13.35
C GLY A 117 -13.30 -11.39 12.62
N ALA A 118 -12.18 -10.67 12.69
CA ALA A 118 -10.92 -11.08 12.09
C ALA A 118 -10.36 -12.36 12.73
N ILE A 119 -10.40 -12.45 14.07
CA ILE A 119 -10.00 -13.67 14.81
C ILE A 119 -10.89 -14.85 14.42
N ALA A 120 -12.20 -14.68 14.39
CA ALA A 120 -13.13 -15.73 14.01
C ALA A 120 -12.90 -16.20 12.56
N PHE A 121 -12.68 -15.28 11.62
CA PHE A 121 -12.33 -15.61 10.24
C PHE A 121 -11.02 -16.39 10.15
N ALA A 122 -9.97 -15.92 10.83
CA ALA A 122 -8.68 -16.60 10.85
C ALA A 122 -8.76 -18.01 11.43
N GLU A 123 -9.45 -18.19 12.56
CA GLU A 123 -9.63 -19.50 13.17
C GLU A 123 -10.41 -20.49 12.28
N ALA A 124 -11.44 -20.00 11.59
CA ALA A 124 -12.23 -20.81 10.67
C ALA A 124 -11.45 -21.23 9.43
N ASN A 125 -10.55 -20.37 8.92
CA ASN A 125 -9.93 -20.56 7.59
C ASN A 125 -8.41 -20.84 7.61
N LYS A 126 -7.76 -20.89 8.77
CA LYS A 126 -6.28 -21.05 8.87
C LYS A 126 -5.72 -22.36 8.31
N LYS A 127 -6.58 -23.35 7.98
CA LYS A 127 -6.19 -24.62 7.37
C LYS A 127 -6.65 -24.76 5.92
N GLU A 128 -7.32 -23.75 5.40
CA GLU A 128 -7.77 -23.77 4.03
C GLU A 128 -6.59 -23.66 3.07
N PRO A 129 -6.54 -24.49 2.02
CA PRO A 129 -5.45 -24.47 1.07
C PRO A 129 -5.48 -23.23 0.18
N VAL A 130 -6.65 -22.61 0.03
CA VAL A 130 -6.88 -21.45 -0.83
C VAL A 130 -7.85 -20.48 -0.15
N ILE A 131 -7.54 -19.20 -0.17
CA ILE A 131 -8.45 -18.12 0.23
C ILE A 131 -8.43 -17.06 -0.87
N HIS A 132 -9.59 -16.77 -1.46
CA HIS A 132 -9.72 -15.69 -2.44
C HIS A 132 -10.07 -14.37 -1.76
N VAL A 133 -9.50 -13.27 -2.25
CA VAL A 133 -9.84 -11.93 -1.75
C VAL A 133 -10.39 -11.10 -2.90
N MET A 134 -11.61 -10.59 -2.73
CA MET A 134 -12.31 -9.85 -3.77
C MET A 134 -12.55 -8.40 -3.35
N ALA A 135 -12.30 -7.47 -4.26
CA ALA A 135 -12.52 -6.05 -4.03
C ALA A 135 -12.64 -5.26 -5.34
N SER A 136 -13.00 -3.99 -5.22
CA SER A 136 -12.98 -3.02 -6.33
C SER A 136 -12.53 -1.64 -5.84
N GLY A 137 -12.24 -0.74 -6.77
CA GLY A 137 -11.77 0.61 -6.47
C GLY A 137 -10.51 0.61 -5.60
N ALA A 138 -10.41 1.53 -4.64
CA ALA A 138 -9.26 1.64 -3.74
C ALA A 138 -8.99 0.36 -2.93
N ASN A 139 -10.03 -0.40 -2.60
CA ASN A 139 -9.91 -1.65 -1.87
C ASN A 139 -9.24 -2.78 -2.68
N TYR A 140 -9.16 -2.67 -4.01
CA TYR A 140 -8.47 -3.69 -4.81
C TYR A 140 -6.97 -3.77 -4.49
N ASN A 141 -6.32 -2.65 -4.23
CA ASN A 141 -4.92 -2.64 -3.79
C ASN A 141 -4.75 -3.29 -2.41
N VAL A 142 -5.73 -3.13 -1.53
CA VAL A 142 -5.75 -3.82 -0.23
C VAL A 142 -5.93 -5.33 -0.42
N ALA A 143 -6.82 -5.76 -1.32
CA ALA A 143 -6.97 -7.18 -1.68
C ALA A 143 -5.68 -7.75 -2.25
N TYR A 144 -5.01 -7.03 -3.15
CA TYR A 144 -3.72 -7.44 -3.71
C TYR A 144 -2.65 -7.63 -2.61
N THR A 145 -2.50 -6.65 -1.72
CA THR A 145 -1.54 -6.73 -0.62
C THR A 145 -1.89 -7.87 0.34
N THR A 146 -3.18 -8.03 0.68
CA THR A 146 -3.64 -9.11 1.56
C THR A 146 -3.31 -10.48 0.96
N THR A 147 -3.54 -10.68 -0.33
CA THR A 147 -3.25 -11.96 -1.00
C THR A 147 -1.76 -12.21 -1.14
N THR A 148 -1.01 -11.23 -1.65
CA THR A 148 0.39 -11.40 -2.01
C THR A 148 1.29 -11.40 -0.78
N CYS A 149 1.18 -10.38 0.06
CA CYS A 149 2.10 -10.19 1.17
C CYS A 149 1.65 -10.92 2.45
N ILE A 150 0.34 -10.95 2.73
CA ILE A 150 -0.13 -11.54 3.98
C ILE A 150 -0.41 -13.04 3.83
N LEU A 151 -1.28 -13.42 2.87
CA LEU A 151 -1.68 -14.83 2.75
C LEU A 151 -0.59 -15.69 2.13
N MET A 152 0.00 -15.28 1.00
CA MET A 152 1.01 -16.10 0.33
C MET A 152 2.38 -15.98 1.00
N GLU A 153 2.90 -14.79 1.24
CA GLU A 153 4.25 -14.59 1.76
C GLU A 153 4.37 -14.96 3.25
N CYS A 154 3.45 -14.44 4.09
CA CYS A 154 3.53 -14.63 5.54
C CYS A 154 2.86 -15.92 6.01
N GLN A 155 1.75 -16.34 5.42
CA GLN A 155 0.95 -17.47 5.89
C GLN A 155 1.09 -18.74 5.04
N TRP A 156 1.69 -18.64 3.85
CA TRP A 156 1.86 -19.73 2.88
C TRP A 156 0.54 -20.36 2.43
N ILE A 157 -0.53 -19.58 2.44
CA ILE A 157 -1.84 -19.96 1.93
C ILE A 157 -1.96 -19.48 0.49
N HIS A 158 -2.33 -20.36 -0.44
CA HIS A 158 -2.59 -19.93 -1.81
C HIS A 158 -3.69 -18.88 -1.86
N SER A 159 -3.46 -17.83 -2.62
CA SER A 159 -4.44 -16.73 -2.71
C SER A 159 -4.31 -16.00 -4.03
N ASN A 160 -5.37 -15.30 -4.42
CA ASN A 160 -5.33 -14.36 -5.54
C ASN A 160 -6.32 -13.23 -5.31
N PRO A 161 -5.98 -12.01 -5.75
CA PRO A 161 -6.92 -10.90 -5.72
C PRO A 161 -7.88 -11.03 -6.92
N ILE A 162 -9.17 -10.88 -6.68
CA ILE A 162 -10.20 -10.86 -7.71
C ILE A 162 -10.82 -9.47 -7.75
N HIS A 163 -10.74 -8.81 -8.91
CA HIS A 163 -11.47 -7.57 -9.10
C HIS A 163 -12.97 -7.87 -9.25
N CYS A 164 -13.83 -7.16 -8.51
CA CYS A 164 -15.28 -7.44 -8.54
C CYS A 164 -15.89 -7.34 -9.95
N GLY A 165 -15.35 -6.46 -10.80
CA GLY A 165 -15.78 -6.34 -12.20
C GLY A 165 -15.46 -7.54 -13.07
N GLU A 166 -14.47 -8.36 -12.69
CA GLU A 166 -14.05 -9.56 -13.39
C GLU A 166 -14.70 -10.85 -12.84
N PHE A 167 -15.49 -10.74 -11.76
CA PHE A 167 -16.01 -11.90 -11.06
C PHE A 167 -16.80 -12.85 -11.97
N PHE A 168 -17.64 -12.31 -12.85
CA PHE A 168 -18.46 -13.09 -13.76
C PHE A 168 -17.73 -13.55 -15.04
N HIS A 169 -16.44 -13.23 -15.20
CA HIS A 169 -15.61 -13.61 -16.35
C HIS A 169 -14.67 -14.80 -16.06
N GLY A 170 -15.05 -15.66 -15.12
CA GLY A 170 -14.30 -16.86 -14.76
C GLY A 170 -14.31 -17.15 -13.27
N PRO A 171 -13.94 -16.22 -12.37
CA PRO A 171 -13.90 -16.46 -10.93
C PRO A 171 -15.22 -17.01 -10.35
N PHE A 172 -16.37 -16.66 -10.93
CA PHE A 172 -17.66 -17.19 -10.51
C PHE A 172 -17.73 -18.72 -10.58
N GLU A 173 -17.11 -19.34 -11.59
CA GLU A 173 -17.16 -20.77 -11.81
C GLU A 173 -16.42 -21.59 -10.74
N ILE A 174 -15.47 -20.96 -10.02
CA ILE A 174 -14.73 -21.61 -8.94
C ILE A 174 -15.34 -21.35 -7.57
N THR A 175 -16.48 -20.64 -7.49
CA THR A 175 -17.15 -20.42 -6.21
C THR A 175 -17.80 -21.69 -5.72
N ASP A 176 -17.45 -22.10 -4.51
CA ASP A 176 -18.04 -23.21 -3.80
C ASP A 176 -18.27 -22.80 -2.34
N LYS A 177 -19.19 -23.48 -1.67
CA LYS A 177 -19.44 -23.29 -0.24
C LYS A 177 -18.24 -23.66 0.66
N GLU A 178 -17.31 -24.44 0.13
CA GLU A 178 -16.12 -24.91 0.83
C GLU A 178 -14.90 -24.04 0.55
N VAL A 179 -14.96 -23.10 -0.41
CA VAL A 179 -13.87 -22.18 -0.73
C VAL A 179 -14.13 -20.81 -0.15
N PRO A 180 -13.31 -20.33 0.80
CA PRO A 180 -13.55 -19.04 1.42
C PRO A 180 -13.21 -17.87 0.47
N PHE A 181 -14.14 -16.93 0.41
CA PHE A 181 -13.99 -15.63 -0.25
C PHE A 181 -14.08 -14.51 0.78
N LEU A 182 -13.00 -13.76 0.93
CA LEU A 182 -12.99 -12.51 1.70
C LEU A 182 -13.35 -11.36 0.78
N VAL A 183 -14.49 -10.71 1.00
CA VAL A 183 -14.94 -9.58 0.18
C VAL A 183 -14.73 -8.27 0.93
N LEU A 184 -13.93 -7.37 0.37
CA LEU A 184 -13.68 -6.04 0.91
C LEU A 184 -14.67 -5.06 0.28
N LEU A 185 -15.71 -4.71 1.03
CA LEU A 185 -16.76 -3.81 0.56
C LEU A 185 -16.31 -2.35 0.64
N GLY A 186 -16.49 -1.62 -0.45
CA GLY A 186 -16.34 -0.17 -0.50
C GLY A 186 -17.68 0.54 -0.32
N THR A 187 -17.63 1.82 0.05
CA THR A 187 -18.81 2.68 0.20
C THR A 187 -19.14 3.49 -1.06
N GLY A 188 -18.37 3.33 -2.12
CA GLY A 188 -18.51 4.02 -3.41
C GLY A 188 -18.07 3.14 -4.57
N ARG A 189 -18.14 3.71 -5.78
CA ARG A 189 -17.65 3.05 -7.00
C ARG A 189 -16.15 3.08 -7.08
#